data_62c73459b38175a09d0fe7ca8800d1f7
#
_entry.id   62c73459b38175a09d0fe7ca8800d1f7
#
_cell.length_a   1.000
_cell.length_b   1.000
_cell.length_c   1.000
_cell.angle_alpha   90.00
_cell.angle_beta   90.00
_cell.angle_gamma   90.00
#
_symmetry.space_group_name_H-M   'P 1'
#
loop_
_entity.id
_entity.type
_entity.pdbx_description
1 polymer ?
#
loop_
_entity_poly.entity_id
_entity_poly.type
_entity_poly.pdbx_seq_one_letter_code
_entity_poly.pdbx_strand_id
1 'polypeptide(L)'
;MNKIGQVMSAWEGADGTCVHVSEGAGFFADFEKVRQLVHPVKKVGTYLVLETRESVHMPFVGSPEVLLDKSGVLVIFQSGSYTRPDGNDVFPAPNNAAIYNADGTLRCQVHFAGRPEWTSDYIIERPFTRSIAYKELPIGRPGEPIDPPIVQFGVLVGTKDRPPESFFVLNTETGELTDGLYTVPY
;
A
#
# COMPACT_ATOMS: atom_id res chain seq x y z
N MET A 1 15.99 1.65 15.32
CA MET A 1 15.10 1.99 14.18
C MET A 1 13.68 1.92 14.69
N ASN A 2 12.90 2.99 14.55
CA ASN A 2 11.51 3.01 15.02
C ASN A 2 10.66 2.08 14.15
N LYS A 3 9.84 1.25 14.79
CA LYS A 3 8.92 0.33 14.11
C LYS A 3 7.49 0.84 14.22
N ILE A 4 6.71 0.63 13.15
CA ILE A 4 5.30 0.99 13.10
C ILE A 4 4.50 -0.07 13.88
N GLY A 5 3.75 0.38 14.89
CA GLY A 5 2.83 -0.47 15.65
C GLY A 5 1.44 -0.51 15.01
N GLN A 6 0.99 0.64 14.45
CA GLN A 6 -0.37 0.80 13.96
C GLN A 6 -0.46 1.94 12.95
N VAL A 7 -1.41 1.85 12.04
CA VAL A 7 -1.85 2.97 11.17
C VAL A 7 -3.19 3.48 11.68
N MET A 8 -3.34 4.79 11.73
CA MET A 8 -4.58 5.45 12.11
C MET A 8 -5.00 6.47 11.07
N SER A 9 -6.29 6.68 10.91
CA SER A 9 -6.87 7.73 10.09
C SER A 9 -7.71 8.69 10.91
N ALA A 10 -7.63 9.97 10.56
CA ALA A 10 -8.51 11.01 11.09
C ALA A 10 -9.70 11.23 10.16
N TRP A 11 -10.89 11.26 10.72
CA TRP A 11 -12.14 11.50 10.00
C TRP A 11 -12.84 12.70 10.61
N GLU A 12 -13.38 13.58 9.76
CA GLU A 12 -14.05 14.81 10.16
C GLU A 12 -15.48 14.83 9.65
N GLY A 13 -16.42 15.16 10.53
CA GLY A 13 -17.80 15.41 10.19
C GLY A 13 -18.04 16.83 9.68
N ALA A 14 -19.22 17.08 9.13
CA ALA A 14 -19.62 18.39 8.61
C ALA A 14 -19.63 19.51 9.67
N ASP A 15 -19.74 19.16 10.94
CA ASP A 15 -19.70 20.07 12.09
C ASP A 15 -18.26 20.35 12.61
N GLY A 16 -17.24 19.79 11.96
CA GLY A 16 -15.84 19.91 12.36
C GLY A 16 -15.41 18.94 13.46
N THR A 17 -16.31 18.07 13.95
CA THR A 17 -15.95 17.02 14.90
C THR A 17 -15.00 16.02 14.24
N CYS A 18 -13.86 15.75 14.90
CA CYS A 18 -12.83 14.84 14.36
C CYS A 18 -12.67 13.62 15.27
N VAL A 19 -12.57 12.43 14.65
CA VAL A 19 -12.28 11.17 15.35
C VAL A 19 -11.11 10.46 14.70
N HIS A 20 -10.33 9.73 15.52
CA HIS A 20 -9.25 8.90 15.06
C HIS A 20 -9.64 7.44 15.16
N VAL A 21 -9.40 6.69 14.08
CA VAL A 21 -9.72 5.27 13.98
C VAL A 21 -8.54 4.47 13.49
N SER A 22 -8.42 3.24 13.98
CA SER A 22 -7.40 2.29 13.55
C SER A 22 -7.70 1.78 12.14
N GLU A 23 -6.67 1.70 11.29
CA GLU A 23 -6.73 0.95 10.03
C GLU A 23 -6.41 -0.53 10.28
N GLY A 24 -6.89 -1.41 9.42
CA GLY A 24 -6.61 -2.85 9.51
C GLY A 24 -7.56 -3.60 10.47
N ALA A 25 -7.05 -4.56 11.22
CA ALA A 25 -7.87 -5.49 12.02
C ALA A 25 -8.76 -4.82 13.07
N GLY A 26 -8.40 -3.64 13.55
CA GLY A 26 -9.19 -2.84 14.49
C GLY A 26 -10.26 -1.96 13.83
N PHE A 27 -10.26 -1.84 12.51
CA PHE A 27 -11.11 -0.90 11.78
C PHE A 27 -12.60 -1.05 12.07
N PHE A 28 -13.11 -2.27 12.12
CA PHE A 28 -14.55 -2.50 12.35
C PHE A 28 -15.01 -2.02 13.72
N ALA A 29 -14.20 -2.21 14.76
CA ALA A 29 -14.53 -1.77 16.12
C ALA A 29 -14.55 -0.23 16.24
N ASP A 30 -13.63 0.43 15.54
CA ASP A 30 -13.51 1.89 15.59
C ASP A 30 -14.43 2.61 14.58
N PHE A 31 -14.92 1.91 13.54
CA PHE A 31 -15.73 2.52 12.48
C PHE A 31 -17.08 3.06 13.00
N GLU A 32 -17.60 2.52 14.11
CA GLU A 32 -18.80 3.08 14.77
C GLU A 32 -18.60 4.55 15.19
N LYS A 33 -17.38 4.96 15.54
CA LYS A 33 -17.06 6.37 15.84
C LYS A 33 -17.26 7.26 14.62
N VAL A 34 -16.89 6.76 13.42
CA VAL A 34 -17.07 7.49 12.16
C VAL A 34 -18.55 7.61 11.80
N ARG A 35 -19.35 6.55 12.05
CA ARG A 35 -20.81 6.56 11.79
C ARG A 35 -21.58 7.57 12.64
N GLN A 36 -21.03 7.95 13.80
CA GLN A 36 -21.64 8.92 14.69
C GLN A 36 -21.36 10.38 14.29
N LEU A 37 -20.46 10.60 13.33
CA LEU A 37 -20.15 11.94 12.82
C LEU A 37 -21.30 12.49 11.99
N VAL A 38 -21.44 13.81 11.98
CA VAL A 38 -22.40 14.52 11.13
C VAL A 38 -21.98 14.44 9.67
N HIS A 39 -22.85 13.94 8.81
CA HIS A 39 -22.59 13.83 7.37
C HIS A 39 -22.64 15.16 6.63
N PRO A 40 -21.85 15.35 5.55
CA PRO A 40 -20.91 14.41 4.98
C PRO A 40 -19.63 14.25 5.82
N VAL A 41 -19.08 13.02 5.81
CA VAL A 41 -17.86 12.66 6.52
C VAL A 41 -16.71 12.55 5.54
N LYS A 42 -15.54 13.07 5.87
CA LYS A 42 -14.31 12.98 5.04
C LYS A 42 -13.12 12.47 5.87
N LYS A 43 -12.26 11.71 5.24
CA LYS A 43 -10.94 11.38 5.80
C LYS A 43 -10.04 12.61 5.62
N VAL A 44 -9.40 13.06 6.71
CA VAL A 44 -8.63 14.32 6.72
C VAL A 44 -7.16 14.13 7.10
N GLY A 45 -6.77 12.94 7.54
CA GLY A 45 -5.39 12.68 7.91
C GLY A 45 -5.06 11.18 7.99
N THR A 46 -3.78 10.88 7.86
CA THR A 46 -3.20 9.54 8.06
C THR A 46 -2.04 9.68 9.03
N TYR A 47 -1.94 8.77 10.00
CA TYR A 47 -0.93 8.79 11.06
C TYR A 47 -0.32 7.41 11.22
N LEU A 48 0.99 7.36 11.42
CA LEU A 48 1.70 6.17 11.88
C LEU A 48 1.88 6.28 13.39
N VAL A 49 1.43 5.28 14.14
CA VAL A 49 1.69 5.16 15.56
C VAL A 49 2.83 4.15 15.73
N LEU A 50 3.95 4.61 16.24
CA LEU A 50 5.15 3.79 16.44
C LEU A 50 4.97 2.86 17.65
N GLU A 51 5.76 1.80 17.73
CA GLU A 51 5.80 0.92 18.93
C GLU A 51 6.20 1.70 20.20
N THR A 52 6.89 2.83 20.05
CA THR A 52 7.19 3.81 21.13
C THR A 52 5.98 4.64 21.57
N ARG A 53 4.83 4.51 20.90
CA ARG A 53 3.59 5.31 21.05
C ARG A 53 3.68 6.75 20.52
N GLU A 54 4.78 7.10 19.87
CA GLU A 54 4.89 8.35 19.14
C GLU A 54 4.00 8.30 17.89
N SER A 55 3.35 9.43 17.57
CA SER A 55 2.48 9.56 16.39
C SER A 55 3.14 10.44 15.34
N VAL A 56 3.24 9.94 14.11
CA VAL A 56 3.81 10.64 12.97
C VAL A 56 2.70 10.93 11.97
N HIS A 57 2.46 12.22 11.67
CA HIS A 57 1.50 12.64 10.65
C HIS A 57 2.08 12.46 9.25
N MET A 58 1.34 11.79 8.37
CA MET A 58 1.76 11.57 6.99
C MET A 58 1.40 12.75 6.10
N PRO A 59 2.22 13.04 5.05
CA PRO A 59 1.98 14.17 4.16
C PRO A 59 0.84 13.94 3.15
N PHE A 60 0.12 12.82 3.27
CA PHE A 60 -0.99 12.44 2.40
C PHE A 60 -2.18 11.92 3.22
N VAL A 61 -3.33 11.84 2.59
CA VAL A 61 -4.52 11.17 3.12
C VAL A 61 -4.74 9.88 2.33
N GLY A 62 -4.65 8.73 3.00
CA GLY A 62 -4.74 7.43 2.32
C GLY A 62 -4.79 6.25 3.31
N SER A 63 -4.78 5.04 2.79
CA SER A 63 -4.73 3.80 3.57
C SER A 63 -3.43 3.05 3.23
N PRO A 64 -2.32 3.36 3.93
CA PRO A 64 -1.05 2.73 3.68
C PRO A 64 -0.99 1.30 4.21
N GLU A 65 -0.23 0.45 3.54
CA GLU A 65 0.09 -0.91 4.00
C GLU A 65 1.44 -0.92 4.73
N VAL A 66 1.47 -1.46 5.93
CA VAL A 66 2.71 -1.57 6.72
C VAL A 66 3.62 -2.63 6.10
N LEU A 67 4.89 -2.31 5.88
CA LEU A 67 5.88 -3.27 5.41
C LEU A 67 6.06 -4.43 6.39
N LEU A 68 6.47 -5.60 5.91
CA LEU A 68 6.61 -6.81 6.73
C LEU A 68 7.57 -6.64 7.91
N ASP A 69 8.61 -5.83 7.74
CA ASP A 69 9.60 -5.51 8.77
C ASP A 69 9.20 -4.34 9.67
N LYS A 70 8.05 -3.71 9.40
CA LYS A 70 7.51 -2.53 10.09
C LYS A 70 8.37 -1.27 10.00
N SER A 71 9.33 -1.22 9.09
CA SER A 71 10.26 -0.08 8.93
C SER A 71 9.63 1.11 8.20
N GLY A 72 8.51 0.90 7.53
CA GLY A 72 7.84 1.88 6.70
C GLY A 72 6.48 1.42 6.23
N VAL A 73 5.89 2.18 5.33
CA VAL A 73 4.59 1.89 4.69
C VAL A 73 4.67 2.04 3.18
N LEU A 74 3.98 1.16 2.48
CA LEU A 74 3.67 1.30 1.06
C LEU A 74 2.35 2.05 0.91
N VAL A 75 2.34 3.07 0.05
CA VAL A 75 1.14 3.85 -0.29
C VAL A 75 0.91 3.79 -1.78
N ILE A 76 -0.31 3.47 -2.18
CA ILE A 76 -0.74 3.48 -3.57
C ILE A 76 -1.72 4.64 -3.75
N PHE A 77 -1.42 5.52 -4.70
CA PHE A 77 -2.17 6.74 -4.95
C PHE A 77 -3.09 6.56 -6.14
N GLN A 78 -4.37 6.87 -5.95
CA GLN A 78 -5.31 7.00 -7.06
C GLN A 78 -5.11 8.36 -7.72
N SER A 79 -5.38 8.47 -9.02
CA SER A 79 -5.28 9.75 -9.73
C SER A 79 -6.14 10.82 -9.05
N GLY A 80 -5.55 11.98 -8.85
CA GLY A 80 -6.16 13.12 -8.16
C GLY A 80 -6.17 13.04 -6.63
N SER A 81 -5.72 11.92 -6.01
CA SER A 81 -5.74 11.77 -4.55
C SER A 81 -4.59 12.46 -3.82
N TYR A 82 -3.46 12.67 -4.50
CA TYR A 82 -2.30 13.37 -3.96
C TYR A 82 -1.64 14.20 -5.06
N THR A 83 -1.97 15.47 -5.12
CA THR A 83 -1.59 16.37 -6.21
C THR A 83 -0.64 17.48 -5.75
N ARG A 84 0.16 17.97 -6.69
CA ARG A 84 0.95 19.20 -6.55
C ARG A 84 0.04 20.43 -6.65
N PRO A 85 0.54 21.63 -6.32
CA PRO A 85 -0.21 22.87 -6.48
C PRO A 85 -0.67 23.18 -7.91
N ASP A 86 0.00 22.60 -8.91
CA ASP A 86 -0.36 22.71 -10.33
C ASP A 86 -1.48 21.74 -10.77
N GLY A 87 -2.00 20.93 -9.84
CA GLY A 87 -3.04 19.92 -10.07
C GLY A 87 -2.56 18.58 -10.62
N ASN A 88 -1.26 18.44 -10.91
CA ASN A 88 -0.70 17.17 -11.37
C ASN A 88 -0.46 16.20 -10.20
N ASP A 89 -0.65 14.90 -10.44
CA ASP A 89 -0.33 13.87 -9.46
C ASP A 89 1.14 13.93 -9.05
N VAL A 90 1.41 13.77 -7.74
CA VAL A 90 2.78 13.66 -7.22
C VAL A 90 3.41 12.38 -7.72
N PHE A 91 2.63 11.30 -7.73
CA PHE A 91 3.01 9.97 -8.22
C PHE A 91 2.03 9.54 -9.32
N PRO A 92 2.29 9.88 -10.59
CA PRO A 92 1.41 9.51 -11.69
C PRO A 92 1.59 8.03 -12.09
N ALA A 93 0.55 7.43 -12.66
CA ALA A 93 0.64 6.10 -13.28
C ALA A 93 1.71 6.10 -14.41
N PRO A 94 2.43 4.98 -14.59
CA PRO A 94 2.28 3.69 -13.93
C PRO A 94 2.96 3.60 -12.55
N ASN A 95 3.73 4.60 -12.14
CA ASN A 95 4.53 4.64 -10.91
C ASN A 95 3.74 5.33 -9.77
N ASN A 96 2.48 4.95 -9.61
CA ASN A 96 1.54 5.60 -8.70
C ASN A 96 1.62 5.08 -7.25
N ALA A 97 2.81 4.68 -6.81
CA ALA A 97 3.03 4.24 -5.44
C ALA A 97 4.37 4.73 -4.90
N ALA A 98 4.47 4.81 -3.57
CA ALA A 98 5.67 5.22 -2.87
C ALA A 98 5.82 4.50 -1.53
N ILE A 99 7.05 4.38 -1.05
CA ILE A 99 7.38 3.88 0.28
C ILE A 99 7.83 5.06 1.14
N TYR A 100 7.23 5.15 2.33
CA TYR A 100 7.60 6.11 3.36
C TYR A 100 8.21 5.40 4.55
N ASN A 101 9.20 6.01 5.17
CA ASN A 101 9.81 5.56 6.41
C ASN A 101 8.85 5.74 7.60
N ALA A 102 9.14 5.08 8.71
CA ALA A 102 8.38 5.19 9.95
C ALA A 102 8.35 6.62 10.54
N ASP A 103 9.30 7.49 10.17
CA ASP A 103 9.35 8.91 10.54
C ASP A 103 8.54 9.84 9.60
N GLY A 104 7.84 9.27 8.61
CA GLY A 104 7.02 10.01 7.65
C GLY A 104 7.79 10.57 6.44
N THR A 105 9.11 10.38 6.36
CA THR A 105 9.90 10.79 5.20
C THR A 105 9.73 9.85 4.03
N LEU A 106 9.74 10.39 2.80
CA LEU A 106 9.73 9.57 1.57
C LEU A 106 11.03 8.76 1.50
N ARG A 107 10.91 7.42 1.40
CA ARG A 107 12.05 6.52 1.14
C ARG A 107 12.35 6.44 -0.35
N CYS A 108 11.37 6.01 -1.14
CA CYS A 108 11.49 5.89 -2.58
C CYS A 108 10.12 5.86 -3.27
N GLN A 109 10.10 6.20 -4.55
CA GLN A 109 8.95 5.93 -5.44
C GLN A 109 9.03 4.49 -5.93
N VAL A 110 7.89 3.81 -6.00
CA VAL A 110 7.79 2.50 -6.64
C VAL A 110 7.81 2.67 -8.15
N HIS A 111 8.64 1.89 -8.83
CA HIS A 111 8.84 2.04 -10.26
C HIS A 111 9.20 0.72 -10.95
N PHE A 112 8.90 0.66 -12.25
CA PHE A 112 9.27 -0.45 -13.12
C PHE A 112 10.62 -0.18 -13.75
N ALA A 113 11.67 -0.87 -13.31
CA ALA A 113 12.98 -0.76 -13.91
C ALA A 113 13.03 -1.48 -15.27
N GLY A 114 13.53 -0.78 -16.29
CA GLY A 114 13.86 -1.39 -17.59
C GLY A 114 12.68 -1.85 -18.44
N ARG A 115 11.46 -1.34 -18.18
CA ARG A 115 10.26 -1.68 -18.95
C ARG A 115 9.70 -0.46 -19.68
N PRO A 116 10.28 -0.07 -20.82
CA PRO A 116 9.80 1.08 -21.59
C PRO A 116 8.40 0.88 -22.20
N GLU A 117 7.95 -0.37 -22.33
CA GLU A 117 6.59 -0.72 -22.79
C GLU A 117 5.49 -0.42 -21.76
N TRP A 118 5.85 -0.15 -20.50
CA TRP A 118 4.89 0.22 -19.48
C TRP A 118 4.48 1.69 -19.64
N THR A 119 3.24 1.88 -20.07
CA THR A 119 2.65 3.19 -20.33
C THR A 119 1.78 3.63 -19.16
N SER A 120 1.23 4.84 -19.23
CA SER A 120 0.25 5.36 -18.25
C SER A 120 -1.05 4.54 -18.17
N ASP A 121 -1.25 3.53 -19.03
CA ASP A 121 -2.41 2.64 -18.95
C ASP A 121 -2.24 1.57 -17.88
N TYR A 122 -1.00 1.27 -17.47
CA TYR A 122 -0.72 0.42 -16.33
C TYR A 122 -0.86 1.19 -15.03
N ILE A 123 -1.34 0.51 -13.99
CA ILE A 123 -1.55 1.07 -12.67
C ILE A 123 -1.20 0.06 -11.59
N ILE A 124 -0.51 0.50 -10.57
CA ILE A 124 -0.36 -0.28 -9.33
C ILE A 124 -1.69 -0.17 -8.58
N GLU A 125 -2.35 -1.30 -8.33
CA GLU A 125 -3.71 -1.32 -7.79
C GLU A 125 -3.75 -1.54 -6.29
N ARG A 126 -3.01 -2.55 -5.81
CA ARG A 126 -3.03 -2.91 -4.38
C ARG A 126 -1.78 -3.65 -3.94
N PRO A 127 -1.44 -3.61 -2.64
CA PRO A 127 -0.40 -4.45 -2.07
C PRO A 127 -0.84 -5.91 -2.07
N PHE A 128 0.13 -6.81 -2.15
CA PHE A 128 -0.13 -8.23 -2.10
C PHE A 128 1.03 -8.97 -1.43
N THR A 129 0.70 -9.95 -0.58
CA THR A 129 1.68 -10.84 0.04
C THR A 129 1.43 -12.26 -0.45
N ARG A 130 2.46 -12.87 -1.03
CA ARG A 130 2.44 -14.26 -1.50
C ARG A 130 3.28 -15.13 -0.58
N SER A 131 2.75 -16.30 -0.22
CA SER A 131 3.51 -17.34 0.49
C SER A 131 3.78 -18.50 -0.46
N ILE A 132 5.06 -18.85 -0.63
CA ILE A 132 5.51 -19.97 -1.46
C ILE A 132 5.90 -21.12 -0.53
N ALA A 133 5.04 -22.11 -0.42
CA ALA A 133 5.23 -23.26 0.47
C ALA A 133 5.87 -24.47 -0.23
N TYR A 134 5.88 -24.49 -1.57
CA TYR A 134 6.38 -25.62 -2.35
C TYR A 134 7.24 -25.14 -3.51
N LYS A 135 8.27 -25.88 -3.87
CA LYS A 135 9.03 -25.66 -5.10
C LYS A 135 8.10 -25.85 -6.30
N GLU A 136 8.10 -24.89 -7.23
CA GLU A 136 7.34 -25.03 -8.46
C GLU A 136 7.97 -26.13 -9.34
N LEU A 137 7.17 -27.14 -9.69
CA LEU A 137 7.53 -28.13 -10.70
C LEU A 137 6.75 -27.84 -11.99
N PRO A 138 7.33 -28.12 -13.16
CA PRO A 138 6.58 -28.05 -14.41
C PRO A 138 5.39 -29.01 -14.35
N ILE A 139 4.19 -28.48 -14.55
CA ILE A 139 2.92 -29.23 -14.69
C ILE A 139 2.42 -29.97 -13.42
N GLY A 140 1.68 -29.25 -12.57
CA GLY A 140 0.57 -29.83 -11.76
C GLY A 140 0.93 -30.81 -10.64
N ARG A 141 2.20 -30.95 -10.29
CA ARG A 141 2.60 -31.75 -9.11
C ARG A 141 3.13 -30.81 -8.03
N PRO A 142 2.71 -31.00 -6.75
CA PRO A 142 3.34 -30.28 -5.66
C PRO A 142 4.83 -30.69 -5.61
N GLY A 143 5.70 -29.68 -5.67
CA GLY A 143 7.14 -29.87 -5.47
C GLY A 143 7.47 -30.21 -4.02
N GLU A 144 8.77 -30.31 -3.73
CA GLU A 144 9.23 -30.45 -2.35
C GLU A 144 8.77 -29.26 -1.51
N PRO A 145 8.35 -29.49 -0.25
CA PRO A 145 7.97 -28.41 0.64
C PRO A 145 9.17 -27.49 0.93
N ILE A 146 8.90 -26.21 1.04
CA ILE A 146 9.87 -25.20 1.49
C ILE A 146 9.52 -24.86 2.93
N ASP A 147 10.45 -25.11 3.85
CA ASP A 147 10.28 -24.85 5.28
C ASP A 147 11.45 -24.01 5.83
N PRO A 148 11.19 -22.79 6.35
CA PRO A 148 9.90 -22.10 6.34
C PRO A 148 9.46 -21.63 4.95
N PRO A 149 8.16 -21.43 4.71
CA PRO A 149 7.67 -20.88 3.45
C PRO A 149 8.30 -19.54 3.12
N ILE A 150 8.62 -19.30 1.84
CA ILE A 150 9.14 -18.01 1.38
C ILE A 150 7.98 -17.03 1.29
N VAL A 151 8.07 -15.92 2.02
CA VAL A 151 7.09 -14.83 1.95
C VAL A 151 7.62 -13.74 1.04
N GLN A 152 6.86 -13.42 0.00
CA GLN A 152 7.13 -12.33 -0.92
C GLN A 152 6.11 -11.21 -0.73
N PHE A 153 6.60 -10.00 -0.49
CA PHE A 153 5.78 -8.79 -0.47
C PHE A 153 5.91 -8.06 -1.81
N GLY A 154 4.81 -7.55 -2.32
CA GLY A 154 4.80 -6.88 -3.60
C GLY A 154 3.49 -6.17 -3.88
N VAL A 155 3.23 -5.96 -5.17
CA VAL A 155 2.03 -5.26 -5.64
C VAL A 155 1.37 -6.03 -6.78
N LEU A 156 0.07 -5.85 -6.91
CA LEU A 156 -0.68 -6.23 -8.10
C LEU A 156 -0.76 -5.04 -9.05
N VAL A 157 -0.51 -5.32 -10.31
CA VAL A 157 -0.52 -4.34 -11.40
C VAL A 157 -1.53 -4.76 -12.43
N GLY A 158 -2.42 -3.86 -12.78
CA GLY A 158 -3.42 -4.03 -13.82
C GLY A 158 -3.31 -2.97 -14.90
N THR A 159 -4.26 -2.98 -15.84
CA THR A 159 -4.49 -1.90 -16.78
C THR A 159 -5.89 -1.33 -16.61
N LYS A 160 -6.14 -0.14 -17.16
CA LYS A 160 -7.46 0.50 -17.10
C LYS A 160 -8.60 -0.36 -17.72
N ASP A 161 -8.25 -1.26 -18.64
CA ASP A 161 -9.22 -2.10 -19.37
C ASP A 161 -9.42 -3.50 -18.76
N ARG A 162 -8.89 -3.75 -17.57
CA ARG A 162 -9.05 -4.98 -16.77
C ARG A 162 -8.45 -6.27 -17.37
N PRO A 163 -7.19 -6.38 -17.63
CA PRO A 163 -6.56 -7.68 -17.79
C PRO A 163 -6.33 -8.34 -16.42
N PRO A 164 -5.90 -9.60 -16.41
CA PRO A 164 -5.55 -10.26 -15.17
C PRO A 164 -4.45 -9.46 -14.45
N GLU A 165 -4.68 -9.19 -13.16
CA GLU A 165 -3.69 -8.54 -12.29
C GLU A 165 -2.43 -9.39 -12.23
N SER A 166 -1.28 -8.79 -12.53
CA SER A 166 0.02 -9.43 -12.42
C SER A 166 0.70 -9.04 -11.12
N PHE A 167 1.22 -10.04 -10.40
CA PHE A 167 1.99 -9.81 -9.18
C PHE A 167 3.44 -9.48 -9.49
N PHE A 168 3.96 -8.44 -8.85
CA PHE A 168 5.36 -8.04 -8.90
C PHE A 168 5.94 -7.98 -7.48
N VAL A 169 7.13 -8.56 -7.32
CA VAL A 169 7.86 -8.48 -6.06
C VAL A 169 8.45 -7.08 -5.92
N LEU A 170 8.26 -6.47 -4.75
CA LEU A 170 8.73 -5.13 -4.45
C LEU A 170 10.01 -5.19 -3.62
N ASN A 171 11.07 -4.56 -4.13
CA ASN A 171 12.23 -4.22 -3.32
C ASN A 171 11.87 -2.98 -2.47
N THR A 172 11.69 -3.19 -1.16
CA THR A 172 11.23 -2.12 -0.26
C THR A 172 12.29 -1.07 0.05
N GLU A 173 13.56 -1.29 -0.30
CA GLU A 173 14.64 -0.31 -0.12
C GLU A 173 14.78 0.61 -1.34
N THR A 174 14.61 0.07 -2.54
CA THR A 174 14.82 0.82 -3.78
C THR A 174 13.53 1.25 -4.48
N GLY A 175 12.40 0.63 -4.16
CA GLY A 175 11.13 0.82 -4.86
C GLY A 175 11.03 0.07 -6.20
N GLU A 176 12.03 -0.72 -6.55
CA GLU A 176 12.08 -1.45 -7.81
C GLU A 176 11.12 -2.64 -7.78
N LEU A 177 10.34 -2.79 -8.86
CA LEU A 177 9.48 -3.94 -9.10
C LEU A 177 10.21 -4.96 -9.99
N THR A 178 10.30 -6.19 -9.50
CA THR A 178 10.84 -7.32 -10.25
C THR A 178 9.74 -8.28 -10.65
N ASP A 179 9.92 -8.98 -11.78
CA ASP A 179 8.93 -9.93 -12.28
C ASP A 179 8.56 -10.99 -11.27
N GLY A 180 7.32 -10.90 -10.82
CA GLY A 180 6.63 -12.02 -10.22
C GLY A 180 5.89 -12.76 -11.32
N LEU A 181 6.29 -13.97 -11.65
CA LEU A 181 5.68 -14.84 -12.69
C LEU A 181 4.27 -15.32 -12.29
N TYR A 182 3.49 -14.50 -11.58
CA TYR A 182 2.21 -14.93 -11.07
C TYR A 182 1.11 -13.97 -11.49
N THR A 183 0.14 -14.50 -12.24
CA THR A 183 -1.10 -13.82 -12.55
C THR A 183 -2.17 -14.30 -11.56
N VAL A 184 -2.82 -13.38 -10.87
CA VAL A 184 -3.91 -13.73 -9.94
C VAL A 184 -5.13 -14.12 -10.77
N PRO A 185 -5.59 -15.38 -10.71
CA PRO A 185 -6.85 -15.75 -11.37
C PRO A 185 -8.01 -15.10 -10.62
N TYR A 186 -9.00 -14.60 -11.36
CA TYR A 186 -10.27 -14.12 -10.83
C TYR A 186 -11.14 -15.28 -10.35
#